data_651086ab365c08b6f29914c15c54ea7c
#
_entry.id   651086ab365c08b6f29914c15c54ea7c
#
_cell.length_a   1.000
_cell.length_b   1.000
_cell.length_c   1.000
_cell.angle_alpha   90.00
_cell.angle_beta   90.00
_cell.angle_gamma   90.00
#
_symmetry.space_group_name_H-M   'P 1'
#
loop_
_entity.id
_entity.type
_entity.pdbx_description
1 polymer ?
#
loop_
_entity_poly.entity_id
_entity_poly.type
_entity_poly.pdbx_seq_one_letter_code
_entity_poly.pdbx_strand_id
1 'polypeptide(L)'
;RDLPAVFRELSQHVIHGFPGVNTLFNAMLHHPDFNKVDWSHLRLCVGGGMAVQGATARMWVEKTGCPICEGYGLTEASPVVTCNPVTSHEFTGAIGVPVSGTRVKLTDENGQEILTAGTRGEIVVKGPQVMAGYWQRPDETAQAMTADGYLKTGDIGSMDERGYFSLLDRKKDLIIVSGFNVYPAEVEDVVSSMPQVLECVAIGVPDADSGEIVKVFVVRKPGMVVTEEHIHAHCRNRLTSYKRPHVIEFRETLPQSTMGKFLRRVLREQETGCPDASVTRHT
;
A
#
# COMPACT_ATOMS: atom_id res chain seq x y z
N ARG A 1 0.15 4.00 21.07
CA ARG A 1 1.50 4.56 20.83
C ARG A 1 1.67 5.77 21.73
N ASP A 2 2.79 5.85 22.48
CA ASP A 2 3.09 6.96 23.39
C ASP A 2 3.93 7.99 22.64
N LEU A 3 3.28 8.90 21.88
CA LEU A 3 3.98 9.97 21.17
C LEU A 3 4.73 10.91 22.10
N PRO A 4 4.21 11.33 23.28
CA PRO A 4 4.96 12.12 24.23
C PRO A 4 6.29 11.47 24.66
N ALA A 5 6.32 10.14 24.86
CA ALA A 5 7.56 9.44 25.15
C ALA A 5 8.53 9.46 23.95
N VAL A 6 8.03 9.27 22.74
CA VAL A 6 8.85 9.37 21.51
C VAL A 6 9.47 10.76 21.40
N PHE A 7 8.71 11.82 21.59
CA PHE A 7 9.24 13.19 21.50
C PHE A 7 10.25 13.52 22.61
N ARG A 8 10.03 13.03 23.83
CA ARG A 8 11.03 13.19 24.92
C ARG A 8 12.35 12.55 24.53
N GLU A 9 12.31 11.35 23.95
CA GLU A 9 13.52 10.66 23.53
C GLU A 9 14.20 11.37 22.36
N LEU A 10 13.47 11.72 21.32
CA LEU A 10 14.00 12.43 20.16
C LEU A 10 14.63 13.77 20.52
N SER A 11 14.08 14.50 21.50
CA SER A 11 14.61 15.80 21.93
C SER A 11 15.95 15.72 22.71
N GLN A 12 16.36 14.52 23.14
CA GLN A 12 17.62 14.29 23.86
C GLN A 12 18.78 13.91 22.94
N HIS A 13 18.50 13.64 21.65
CA HIS A 13 19.48 13.12 20.71
C HIS A 13 19.57 13.95 19.43
N VAL A 14 20.74 13.93 18.80
CA VAL A 14 20.93 14.46 17.44
C VAL A 14 20.40 13.44 16.45
N ILE A 15 19.39 13.79 15.68
CA ILE A 15 18.69 12.89 14.77
C ILE A 15 19.23 13.04 13.36
N HIS A 16 19.91 12.02 12.83
CA HIS A 16 20.44 11.99 11.46
C HIS A 16 19.57 11.18 10.51
N GLY A 17 18.84 10.18 11.02
CA GLY A 17 17.95 9.33 10.24
C GLY A 17 16.68 9.02 11.00
N PHE A 18 15.55 8.99 10.31
CA PHE A 18 14.25 8.68 10.90
C PHE A 18 13.40 7.82 9.98
N PRO A 19 13.20 6.52 10.29
CA PRO A 19 12.26 5.67 9.57
C PRO A 19 10.86 5.74 10.18
N GLY A 20 9.83 5.64 9.34
CA GLY A 20 8.47 5.63 9.82
C GLY A 20 7.45 5.12 8.80
N VAL A 21 6.21 5.06 9.25
CA VAL A 21 5.05 4.81 8.40
C VAL A 21 4.22 6.08 8.28
N ASN A 22 3.40 6.20 7.24
CA ASN A 22 2.59 7.42 6.99
C ASN A 22 1.80 7.87 8.22
N THR A 23 1.16 6.93 8.92
CA THR A 23 0.36 7.25 10.11
C THR A 23 1.19 7.82 11.27
N LEU A 24 2.46 7.39 11.40
CA LEU A 24 3.38 7.95 12.40
C LEU A 24 3.78 9.37 12.02
N PHE A 25 4.22 9.59 10.77
CA PHE A 25 4.57 10.93 10.28
C PHE A 25 3.41 11.91 10.47
N ASN A 26 2.21 11.52 10.05
CA ASN A 26 1.03 12.37 10.18
C ASN A 26 0.69 12.68 11.65
N ALA A 27 0.74 11.68 12.53
CA ALA A 27 0.49 11.88 13.95
C ALA A 27 1.53 12.80 14.61
N MET A 28 2.81 12.65 14.24
CA MET A 28 3.90 13.50 14.74
C MET A 28 3.75 14.95 14.26
N LEU A 29 3.43 15.18 12.99
CA LEU A 29 3.27 16.52 12.40
C LEU A 29 2.18 17.35 13.10
N HIS A 30 1.16 16.71 13.66
CA HIS A 30 0.06 17.35 14.36
C HIS A 30 0.25 17.39 15.89
N HIS A 31 1.33 16.81 16.40
CA HIS A 31 1.59 16.81 17.85
C HIS A 31 2.23 18.13 18.31
N PRO A 32 1.82 18.72 19.45
CA PRO A 32 2.35 19.98 19.94
C PRO A 32 3.85 19.95 20.23
N ASP A 33 4.40 18.78 20.55
CA ASP A 33 5.82 18.60 20.86
C ASP A 33 6.72 18.44 19.63
N PHE A 34 6.17 18.45 18.41
CA PHE A 34 6.95 18.31 17.17
C PHE A 34 8.11 19.32 17.10
N ASN A 35 7.84 20.58 17.48
CA ASN A 35 8.81 21.67 17.43
C ASN A 35 9.84 21.64 18.58
N LYS A 36 9.71 20.70 19.54
CA LYS A 36 10.72 20.51 20.60
C LYS A 36 11.92 19.69 20.15
N VAL A 37 11.80 19.00 19.01
CA VAL A 37 12.88 18.19 18.43
C VAL A 37 13.70 19.06 17.47
N ASP A 38 15.01 18.97 17.59
CA ASP A 38 15.91 19.60 16.64
C ASP A 38 16.08 18.71 15.39
N TRP A 39 15.40 19.08 14.31
CA TRP A 39 15.45 18.39 13.02
C TRP A 39 16.58 18.87 12.10
N SER A 40 17.39 19.85 12.50
CA SER A 40 18.42 20.48 11.66
C SER A 40 19.51 19.51 11.15
N HIS A 41 19.71 18.41 11.88
CA HIS A 41 20.67 17.37 11.55
C HIS A 41 20.07 16.19 10.77
N LEU A 42 18.75 16.17 10.53
CA LEU A 42 18.09 15.10 9.80
C LEU A 42 18.56 15.07 8.33
N ARG A 43 19.10 13.94 7.88
CA ARG A 43 19.68 13.74 6.53
C ARG A 43 18.95 12.67 5.74
N LEU A 44 18.30 11.74 6.43
CA LEU A 44 17.60 10.63 5.82
C LEU A 44 16.27 10.39 6.54
N CYS A 45 15.19 10.43 5.80
CA CYS A 45 13.88 10.02 6.27
C CYS A 45 13.31 8.95 5.33
N VAL A 46 12.96 7.78 5.86
CA VAL A 46 12.46 6.67 5.05
C VAL A 46 11.02 6.35 5.45
N GLY A 47 10.12 6.43 4.48
CA GLY A 47 8.73 6.00 4.60
C GLY A 47 8.52 4.63 3.97
N GLY A 48 7.97 3.67 4.72
CA GLY A 48 7.74 2.32 4.20
C GLY A 48 6.61 1.59 4.94
N GLY A 49 6.34 0.35 4.51
CA GLY A 49 5.29 -0.49 5.09
C GLY A 49 3.86 -0.13 4.68
N MET A 50 3.63 1.08 4.24
CA MET A 50 2.40 1.57 3.59
C MET A 50 2.74 2.82 2.76
N ALA A 51 1.87 3.16 1.81
CA ALA A 51 2.04 4.35 0.98
C ALA A 51 2.11 5.63 1.85
N VAL A 52 3.04 6.51 1.54
CA VAL A 52 3.11 7.84 2.12
C VAL A 52 2.16 8.76 1.37
N GLN A 53 1.36 9.52 2.08
CA GLN A 53 0.44 10.48 1.46
C GLN A 53 1.20 11.75 1.08
N GLY A 54 0.92 12.28 -0.12
CA GLY A 54 1.59 13.49 -0.61
C GLY A 54 1.41 14.71 0.30
N ALA A 55 0.26 14.84 0.98
CA ALA A 55 0.05 15.90 1.97
C ALA A 55 1.00 15.78 3.17
N THR A 56 1.16 14.55 3.69
CA THR A 56 2.09 14.23 4.78
C THR A 56 3.53 14.50 4.37
N ALA A 57 3.93 14.05 3.18
CA ALA A 57 5.29 14.25 2.66
C ALA A 57 5.64 15.73 2.50
N ARG A 58 4.73 16.52 1.92
CA ARG A 58 4.94 17.98 1.78
C ARG A 58 5.07 18.68 3.12
N MET A 59 4.17 18.41 4.06
CA MET A 59 4.20 19.03 5.40
C MET A 59 5.46 18.61 6.18
N TRP A 60 5.91 17.36 6.00
CA TRP A 60 7.13 16.88 6.64
C TRP A 60 8.37 17.62 6.13
N VAL A 61 8.55 17.72 4.81
CA VAL A 61 9.71 18.46 4.25
C VAL A 61 9.66 19.94 4.56
N GLU A 62 8.49 20.56 4.59
CA GLU A 62 8.31 21.96 4.99
C GLU A 62 8.83 22.21 6.42
N LYS A 63 8.52 21.29 7.36
CA LYS A 63 8.89 21.45 8.77
C LYS A 63 10.31 20.97 9.10
N THR A 64 10.85 19.99 8.39
CA THR A 64 12.14 19.38 8.74
C THR A 64 13.26 19.69 7.75
N GLY A 65 12.92 20.14 6.55
CA GLY A 65 13.87 20.31 5.44
C GLY A 65 14.33 18.99 4.80
N CYS A 66 13.91 17.82 5.32
CA CYS A 66 14.33 16.52 4.85
C CYS A 66 13.14 15.79 4.18
N PRO A 67 13.22 15.42 2.90
CA PRO A 67 12.13 14.68 2.23
C PRO A 67 11.99 13.26 2.79
N ILE A 68 10.77 12.72 2.71
CA ILE A 68 10.53 11.30 2.99
C ILE A 68 10.85 10.52 1.72
N CYS A 69 11.89 9.69 1.76
CA CYS A 69 12.20 8.71 0.71
C CYS A 69 11.28 7.51 0.88
N GLU A 70 10.37 7.29 -0.07
CA GLU A 70 9.51 6.12 -0.05
C GLU A 70 10.32 4.88 -0.42
N GLY A 71 10.15 3.82 0.37
CA GLY A 71 10.77 2.52 0.13
C GLY A 71 9.72 1.41 0.16
N TYR A 72 9.93 0.41 -0.66
CA TYR A 72 9.12 -0.79 -0.72
C TYR A 72 9.95 -2.01 -0.35
N GLY A 73 9.30 -2.93 0.33
CA GLY A 73 9.90 -4.20 0.69
C GLY A 73 8.95 -5.13 1.42
N LEU A 74 9.44 -6.31 1.70
CA LEU A 74 8.72 -7.39 2.36
C LEU A 74 9.70 -8.18 3.23
N THR A 75 9.19 -8.91 4.21
CA THR A 75 9.99 -9.70 5.14
C THR A 75 10.90 -10.69 4.41
N GLU A 76 10.39 -11.28 3.34
CA GLU A 76 11.09 -12.24 2.48
C GLU A 76 12.28 -11.62 1.72
N ALA A 77 12.43 -10.29 1.73
CA ALA A 77 13.54 -9.56 1.12
C ALA A 77 14.35 -8.71 2.12
N SER A 78 14.23 -8.92 3.42
CA SER A 78 15.06 -8.45 4.56
C SER A 78 15.32 -6.92 4.72
N PRO A 79 14.38 -6.04 4.64
CA PRO A 79 13.12 -6.08 3.93
C PRO A 79 13.15 -5.33 2.58
N VAL A 80 14.16 -4.44 2.32
CA VAL A 80 14.11 -3.39 1.28
C VAL A 80 14.40 -3.96 -0.11
N VAL A 81 13.52 -3.65 -1.05
CA VAL A 81 13.60 -4.04 -2.46
C VAL A 81 13.87 -2.83 -3.35
N THR A 82 13.07 -1.77 -3.19
CA THR A 82 13.24 -0.50 -3.90
C THR A 82 13.20 0.67 -2.94
N CYS A 83 13.80 1.78 -3.32
CA CYS A 83 13.72 3.04 -2.58
C CYS A 83 13.86 4.21 -3.55
N ASN A 84 13.18 5.31 -3.26
CA ASN A 84 13.43 6.57 -3.96
C ASN A 84 14.85 7.08 -3.62
N PRO A 85 15.58 7.66 -4.59
CA PRO A 85 16.89 8.24 -4.33
C PRO A 85 16.80 9.31 -3.23
N VAL A 86 17.76 9.28 -2.30
CA VAL A 86 17.83 10.23 -1.18
C VAL A 86 18.06 11.68 -1.63
N THR A 87 18.49 11.87 -2.88
CA THR A 87 18.67 13.17 -3.54
C THR A 87 17.37 13.69 -4.18
N SER A 88 16.30 12.88 -4.21
CA SER A 88 15.01 13.31 -4.77
C SER A 88 14.29 14.17 -3.73
N HIS A 89 14.00 15.43 -4.11
CA HIS A 89 13.23 16.35 -3.29
C HIS A 89 11.73 16.35 -3.62
N GLU A 90 11.33 15.66 -4.68
CA GLU A 90 9.95 15.59 -5.13
C GLU A 90 9.28 14.31 -4.63
N PHE A 91 8.10 14.46 -4.09
CA PHE A 91 7.23 13.33 -3.79
C PHE A 91 6.61 12.83 -5.10
N THR A 92 6.91 11.60 -5.47
CA THR A 92 6.43 10.99 -6.73
C THR A 92 5.28 10.02 -6.55
N GLY A 93 5.08 9.50 -5.32
CA GLY A 93 4.18 8.38 -5.05
C GLY A 93 4.69 7.03 -5.60
N ALA A 94 5.87 7.02 -6.20
CA ALA A 94 6.53 5.80 -6.64
C ALA A 94 7.29 5.15 -5.48
N ILE A 95 7.42 3.83 -5.51
CA ILE A 95 8.22 3.06 -4.54
C ILE A 95 9.73 3.07 -4.87
N GLY A 96 10.12 3.81 -5.89
CA GLY A 96 11.51 4.06 -6.26
C GLY A 96 12.12 3.05 -7.22
N VAL A 97 13.45 2.99 -7.20
CA VAL A 97 14.27 2.11 -8.04
C VAL A 97 14.88 0.97 -7.19
N PRO A 98 15.29 -0.16 -7.80
CA PRO A 98 15.92 -1.26 -7.07
C PRO A 98 17.14 -0.80 -6.26
N VAL A 99 17.26 -1.26 -5.01
CA VAL A 99 18.45 -1.00 -4.19
C VAL A 99 19.64 -1.79 -4.74
N SER A 100 20.87 -1.38 -4.36
CA SER A 100 22.13 -1.97 -4.86
C SER A 100 22.13 -3.50 -4.75
N GLY A 101 22.52 -4.17 -5.85
CA GLY A 101 22.58 -5.63 -5.93
C GLY A 101 21.24 -6.34 -6.11
N THR A 102 20.13 -5.59 -6.15
CA THR A 102 18.77 -6.13 -6.33
C THR A 102 18.33 -5.99 -7.78
N ARG A 103 17.71 -7.04 -8.30
CA ARG A 103 17.04 -7.05 -9.60
C ARG A 103 15.54 -7.16 -9.39
N VAL A 104 14.81 -6.26 -10.04
CA VAL A 104 13.34 -6.23 -10.00
C VAL A 104 12.84 -6.22 -11.43
N LYS A 105 11.84 -7.03 -11.72
CA LYS A 105 11.14 -7.02 -13.00
C LYS A 105 9.64 -7.19 -12.77
N LEU A 106 8.85 -6.89 -13.78
CA LEU A 106 7.42 -7.15 -13.82
C LEU A 106 7.17 -8.39 -14.67
N THR A 107 6.25 -9.24 -14.25
CA THR A 107 5.83 -10.40 -15.02
C THR A 107 4.32 -10.42 -15.24
N ASP A 108 3.90 -10.94 -16.38
CA ASP A 108 2.50 -11.21 -16.67
C ASP A 108 1.99 -12.49 -15.97
N GLU A 109 0.76 -12.87 -16.23
CA GLU A 109 0.12 -14.07 -15.66
C GLU A 109 0.81 -15.38 -16.08
N ASN A 110 1.53 -15.39 -17.21
CA ASN A 110 2.29 -16.53 -17.74
C ASN A 110 3.75 -16.53 -17.23
N GLY A 111 4.15 -15.55 -16.42
CA GLY A 111 5.51 -15.38 -15.92
C GLY A 111 6.47 -14.76 -16.95
N GLN A 112 5.95 -14.24 -18.08
CA GLN A 112 6.77 -13.53 -19.05
C GLN A 112 7.11 -12.12 -18.59
N GLU A 113 8.35 -11.70 -18.82
CA GLU A 113 8.81 -10.37 -18.43
C GLU A 113 8.13 -9.28 -19.25
N ILE A 114 7.65 -8.25 -18.57
CA ILE A 114 7.02 -7.06 -19.14
C ILE A 114 8.09 -5.97 -19.27
N LEU A 115 8.38 -5.55 -20.49
CA LEU A 115 9.38 -4.51 -20.79
C LEU A 115 8.74 -3.16 -21.10
N THR A 116 7.44 -3.12 -21.41
CA THR A 116 6.73 -1.90 -21.79
C THR A 116 6.43 -1.04 -20.56
N ALA A 117 6.96 0.17 -20.54
CA ALA A 117 6.70 1.14 -19.47
C ALA A 117 5.20 1.41 -19.30
N GLY A 118 4.75 1.60 -18.06
CA GLY A 118 3.35 1.81 -17.69
C GLY A 118 2.49 0.55 -17.68
N THR A 119 3.00 -0.59 -18.20
CA THR A 119 2.26 -1.86 -18.17
C THR A 119 2.28 -2.45 -16.76
N ARG A 120 1.14 -2.99 -16.34
CA ARG A 120 0.96 -3.61 -15.03
C ARG A 120 1.42 -5.06 -15.03
N GLY A 121 2.11 -5.49 -13.98
CA GLY A 121 2.53 -6.88 -13.79
C GLY A 121 2.86 -7.18 -12.33
N GLU A 122 3.05 -8.46 -12.03
CA GLU A 122 3.53 -8.88 -10.72
C GLU A 122 5.00 -8.48 -10.54
N ILE A 123 5.29 -7.80 -9.44
CA ILE A 123 6.66 -7.46 -9.05
C ILE A 123 7.37 -8.75 -8.63
N VAL A 124 8.48 -9.08 -9.28
CA VAL A 124 9.33 -10.20 -8.89
C VAL A 124 10.76 -9.72 -8.61
N VAL A 125 11.38 -10.29 -7.59
CA VAL A 125 12.61 -9.76 -6.99
C VAL A 125 13.68 -10.83 -6.89
N LYS A 126 14.95 -10.47 -7.22
CA LYS A 126 16.10 -11.31 -6.99
C LYS A 126 17.26 -10.45 -6.45
N GLY A 127 17.86 -10.91 -5.36
CA GLY A 127 18.98 -10.20 -4.73
C GLY A 127 19.54 -10.96 -3.54
N PRO A 128 20.67 -10.52 -3.01
CA PRO A 128 21.34 -11.21 -1.89
C PRO A 128 20.53 -11.18 -0.59
N GLN A 129 19.60 -10.24 -0.46
CA GLN A 129 18.73 -10.09 0.72
C GLN A 129 17.46 -10.93 0.65
N VAL A 130 17.18 -11.58 -0.51
CA VAL A 130 16.00 -12.44 -0.66
C VAL A 130 16.21 -13.73 0.14
N MET A 131 15.18 -14.14 0.87
CA MET A 131 15.19 -15.34 1.70
C MET A 131 15.59 -16.59 0.91
N ALA A 132 16.22 -17.56 1.59
CA ALA A 132 16.48 -18.88 1.04
C ALA A 132 15.19 -19.72 0.87
N GLY A 133 14.17 -19.42 1.65
CA GLY A 133 12.86 -20.09 1.62
C GLY A 133 12.15 -20.01 2.97
N TYR A 134 10.92 -20.52 3.01
CA TYR A 134 10.13 -20.63 4.23
C TYR A 134 10.60 -21.83 5.05
N TRP A 135 10.76 -21.63 6.37
CA TRP A 135 11.22 -22.66 7.28
C TRP A 135 10.29 -23.88 7.28
N GLN A 136 10.85 -25.05 6.98
CA GLN A 136 10.13 -26.33 6.87
C GLN A 136 8.91 -26.35 5.92
N ARG A 137 8.88 -25.44 4.93
CA ARG A 137 7.80 -25.30 3.95
C ARG A 137 8.36 -25.31 2.52
N PRO A 138 8.94 -26.44 2.06
CA PRO A 138 9.58 -26.49 0.73
C PRO A 138 8.56 -26.28 -0.42
N ASP A 139 7.32 -26.76 -0.27
CA ASP A 139 6.29 -26.59 -1.29
C ASP A 139 5.87 -25.12 -1.43
N GLU A 140 5.71 -24.41 -0.34
CA GLU A 140 5.40 -22.98 -0.39
C GLU A 140 6.59 -22.16 -0.91
N THR A 141 7.80 -22.57 -0.57
CA THR A 141 9.01 -21.96 -1.12
C THR A 141 9.06 -22.13 -2.65
N ALA A 142 8.78 -23.34 -3.15
CA ALA A 142 8.74 -23.59 -4.58
C ALA A 142 7.65 -22.79 -5.31
N GLN A 143 6.49 -22.59 -4.68
CA GLN A 143 5.41 -21.76 -5.22
C GLN A 143 5.76 -20.26 -5.20
N ALA A 144 6.54 -19.81 -4.22
CA ALA A 144 6.94 -18.40 -4.10
C ALA A 144 8.07 -18.01 -5.05
N MET A 145 8.80 -18.96 -5.61
CA MET A 145 9.93 -18.70 -6.51
C MET A 145 9.57 -18.94 -7.98
N THR A 146 10.17 -18.17 -8.86
CA THR A 146 10.15 -18.45 -10.30
C THR A 146 11.26 -19.45 -10.67
N ALA A 147 11.17 -20.07 -11.85
CA ALA A 147 12.17 -21.03 -12.30
C ALA A 147 13.58 -20.42 -12.47
N ASP A 148 13.68 -19.11 -12.76
CA ASP A 148 14.92 -18.34 -12.88
C ASP A 148 15.37 -17.70 -11.55
N GLY A 149 14.71 -18.09 -10.42
CA GLY A 149 15.11 -17.76 -9.05
C GLY A 149 14.75 -16.35 -8.59
N TYR A 150 13.66 -15.78 -9.09
CA TYR A 150 13.05 -14.59 -8.54
C TYR A 150 11.97 -14.96 -7.52
N LEU A 151 11.89 -14.20 -6.45
CA LEU A 151 10.78 -14.24 -5.49
C LEU A 151 9.56 -13.53 -6.10
N LYS A 152 8.43 -14.21 -6.15
CA LYS A 152 7.12 -13.63 -6.48
C LYS A 152 6.59 -12.92 -5.24
N THR A 153 6.39 -11.60 -5.33
CA THR A 153 5.98 -10.82 -4.16
C THR A 153 4.48 -10.88 -3.88
N GLY A 154 3.69 -11.26 -4.89
CA GLY A 154 2.24 -11.15 -4.85
C GLY A 154 1.73 -9.70 -4.92
N ASP A 155 2.60 -8.75 -5.18
CA ASP A 155 2.26 -7.33 -5.34
C ASP A 155 2.27 -6.96 -6.83
N ILE A 156 1.27 -6.22 -7.27
CA ILE A 156 1.13 -5.73 -8.65
C ILE A 156 1.67 -4.32 -8.72
N GLY A 157 2.52 -4.07 -9.70
CA GLY A 157 3.11 -2.77 -9.93
C GLY A 157 3.19 -2.40 -11.40
N SER A 158 3.73 -1.23 -11.66
CA SER A 158 4.15 -0.76 -12.99
C SER A 158 5.53 -0.11 -12.89
N MET A 159 6.21 0.04 -14.02
CA MET A 159 7.50 0.73 -14.09
C MET A 159 7.40 1.86 -15.13
N ASP A 160 7.88 3.04 -14.80
CA ASP A 160 7.92 4.16 -15.74
C ASP A 160 9.16 4.09 -16.66
N GLU A 161 9.24 4.98 -17.65
CA GLU A 161 10.36 5.05 -18.60
C GLU A 161 11.71 5.36 -17.93
N ARG A 162 11.71 5.89 -16.72
CA ARG A 162 12.92 6.19 -15.93
C ARG A 162 13.36 5.01 -15.06
N GLY A 163 12.58 3.91 -15.05
CA GLY A 163 12.84 2.74 -14.23
C GLY A 163 12.31 2.84 -12.79
N TYR A 164 11.44 3.80 -12.49
CA TYR A 164 10.78 3.89 -11.19
C TYR A 164 9.60 2.96 -11.14
N PHE A 165 9.54 2.16 -10.08
CA PHE A 165 8.42 1.28 -9.80
C PHE A 165 7.34 2.00 -9.01
N SER A 166 6.08 1.69 -9.31
CA SER A 166 4.90 2.09 -8.55
C SER A 166 4.16 0.85 -8.09
N LEU A 167 3.75 0.82 -6.83
CA LEU A 167 2.90 -0.24 -6.30
C LEU A 167 1.45 0.11 -6.59
N LEU A 168 0.71 -0.81 -7.19
CA LEU A 168 -0.68 -0.59 -7.57
C LEU A 168 -1.64 -1.32 -6.65
N ASP A 169 -1.40 -2.62 -6.39
CA ASP A 169 -2.27 -3.43 -5.55
C ASP A 169 -1.62 -4.77 -5.17
N ARG A 170 -2.37 -5.62 -4.46
CA ARG A 170 -2.00 -7.01 -4.21
C ARG A 170 -2.74 -7.96 -5.12
N LYS A 171 -2.04 -8.93 -5.69
CA LYS A 171 -2.61 -9.96 -6.59
C LYS A 171 -3.81 -10.68 -5.96
N LYS A 172 -3.71 -11.02 -4.67
CA LYS A 172 -4.77 -11.68 -3.90
C LYS A 172 -5.97 -10.77 -3.56
N ASP A 173 -5.81 -9.47 -3.72
CA ASP A 173 -6.85 -8.48 -3.42
C ASP A 173 -7.58 -8.00 -4.68
N LEU A 174 -7.10 -8.42 -5.89
CA LEU A 174 -7.77 -8.15 -7.15
C LEU A 174 -9.21 -8.65 -7.12
N ILE A 175 -10.11 -7.85 -7.65
CA ILE A 175 -11.52 -8.18 -7.84
C ILE A 175 -11.71 -8.57 -9.30
N ILE A 176 -12.31 -9.73 -9.57
CA ILE A 176 -12.50 -10.23 -10.93
C ILE A 176 -13.96 -10.08 -11.34
N VAL A 177 -14.25 -8.99 -12.04
CA VAL A 177 -15.60 -8.66 -12.51
C VAL A 177 -15.74 -9.07 -13.98
N SER A 178 -16.54 -10.09 -14.28
CA SER A 178 -16.77 -10.61 -15.64
C SER A 178 -15.45 -10.88 -16.40
N GLY A 179 -14.43 -11.40 -15.70
CA GLY A 179 -13.10 -11.68 -16.26
C GLY A 179 -12.16 -10.48 -16.35
N PHE A 180 -12.60 -9.29 -15.95
CA PHE A 180 -11.74 -8.10 -15.90
C PHE A 180 -11.15 -7.89 -14.52
N ASN A 181 -9.84 -7.61 -14.47
CA ASN A 181 -9.14 -7.27 -13.24
C ASN A 181 -9.51 -5.85 -12.79
N VAL A 182 -10.10 -5.72 -11.61
CA VAL A 182 -10.35 -4.45 -10.94
C VAL A 182 -9.42 -4.34 -9.74
N TYR A 183 -8.66 -3.27 -9.70
CA TYR A 183 -7.72 -2.98 -8.63
C TYR A 183 -8.45 -2.20 -7.54
N PRO A 184 -8.58 -2.75 -6.31
CA PRO A 184 -9.22 -2.05 -5.19
C PRO A 184 -8.69 -0.65 -4.96
N ALA A 185 -7.37 -0.45 -5.04
CA ALA A 185 -6.75 0.85 -4.83
C ALA A 185 -7.26 1.92 -5.83
N GLU A 186 -7.49 1.56 -7.10
CA GLU A 186 -8.02 2.49 -8.10
C GLU A 186 -9.44 2.97 -7.75
N VAL A 187 -10.27 2.09 -7.21
CA VAL A 187 -11.61 2.41 -6.74
C VAL A 187 -11.55 3.27 -5.47
N GLU A 188 -10.69 2.89 -4.54
CA GLU A 188 -10.48 3.58 -3.27
C GLU A 188 -9.96 5.01 -3.49
N ASP A 189 -9.04 5.22 -4.42
CA ASP A 189 -8.51 6.54 -4.78
C ASP A 189 -9.62 7.48 -5.27
N VAL A 190 -10.50 6.96 -6.13
CA VAL A 190 -11.64 7.74 -6.63
C VAL A 190 -12.61 8.07 -5.50
N VAL A 191 -13.00 7.10 -4.66
CA VAL A 191 -13.95 7.32 -3.58
C VAL A 191 -13.36 8.22 -2.49
N SER A 192 -12.09 8.02 -2.11
CA SER A 192 -11.41 8.83 -1.09
C SER A 192 -11.14 10.27 -1.53
N SER A 193 -11.17 10.56 -2.83
CA SER A 193 -11.06 11.93 -3.35
C SER A 193 -12.27 12.82 -2.99
N MET A 194 -13.37 12.22 -2.51
CA MET A 194 -14.54 12.96 -2.06
C MET A 194 -14.27 13.62 -0.69
N PRO A 195 -14.50 14.94 -0.54
CA PRO A 195 -14.22 15.64 0.72
C PRO A 195 -14.92 15.08 1.96
N GLN A 196 -16.05 14.41 1.77
CA GLN A 196 -16.89 13.83 2.84
C GLN A 196 -16.40 12.46 3.33
N VAL A 197 -15.54 11.80 2.58
CA VAL A 197 -15.02 10.47 2.92
C VAL A 197 -13.79 10.61 3.80
N LEU A 198 -13.79 9.91 4.94
CA LEU A 198 -12.63 9.82 5.83
C LEU A 198 -11.72 8.66 5.40
N GLU A 199 -12.32 7.48 5.24
CA GLU A 199 -11.64 6.24 4.86
C GLU A 199 -12.57 5.42 3.97
N CYS A 200 -12.00 4.63 3.06
CA CYS A 200 -12.74 3.62 2.33
C CYS A 200 -11.88 2.40 2.01
N VAL A 201 -12.53 1.26 1.85
CA VAL A 201 -11.90 0.00 1.44
C VAL A 201 -12.81 -0.69 0.44
N ALA A 202 -12.24 -1.11 -0.69
CA ALA A 202 -12.91 -1.89 -1.72
C ALA A 202 -12.53 -3.37 -1.61
N ILE A 203 -13.53 -4.25 -1.78
CA ILE A 203 -13.34 -5.70 -1.90
C ILE A 203 -14.22 -6.26 -3.02
N GLY A 204 -13.86 -7.45 -3.54
CA GLY A 204 -14.75 -8.28 -4.32
C GLY A 204 -15.71 -9.03 -3.41
N VAL A 205 -16.97 -9.08 -3.79
CA VAL A 205 -17.96 -9.96 -3.19
C VAL A 205 -18.57 -10.85 -4.28
N PRO A 206 -18.88 -12.13 -4.00
CA PRO A 206 -19.42 -13.05 -4.98
C PRO A 206 -20.71 -12.52 -5.62
N ASP A 207 -20.82 -12.70 -6.93
CA ASP A 207 -22.00 -12.37 -7.73
C ASP A 207 -22.26 -13.47 -8.77
N ALA A 208 -23.53 -13.83 -8.94
CA ALA A 208 -23.91 -14.96 -9.79
C ALA A 208 -23.65 -14.72 -11.29
N ASP A 209 -23.73 -13.47 -11.73
CA ASP A 209 -23.63 -13.12 -13.15
C ASP A 209 -22.21 -12.68 -13.55
N SER A 210 -21.51 -12.01 -12.64
CA SER A 210 -20.21 -11.37 -12.91
C SER A 210 -19.02 -12.12 -12.28
N GLY A 211 -19.26 -13.18 -11.51
CA GLY A 211 -18.28 -13.83 -10.64
C GLY A 211 -18.05 -13.04 -9.37
N GLU A 212 -17.59 -11.81 -9.47
CA GLU A 212 -17.53 -10.85 -8.38
C GLU A 212 -18.08 -9.49 -8.81
N ILE A 213 -18.53 -8.71 -7.82
CA ILE A 213 -18.84 -7.29 -7.95
C ILE A 213 -18.03 -6.48 -6.94
N VAL A 214 -17.83 -5.21 -7.25
CA VAL A 214 -17.10 -4.28 -6.36
C VAL A 214 -18.01 -3.83 -5.24
N LYS A 215 -17.62 -4.09 -3.98
CA LYS A 215 -18.22 -3.54 -2.77
C LYS A 215 -17.25 -2.57 -2.10
N VAL A 216 -17.72 -1.38 -1.71
CA VAL A 216 -16.93 -0.38 -1.01
C VAL A 216 -17.51 -0.10 0.37
N PHE A 217 -16.67 -0.25 1.38
CA PHE A 217 -16.97 0.20 2.74
C PHE A 217 -16.48 1.63 2.90
N VAL A 218 -17.29 2.50 3.47
CA VAL A 218 -17.02 3.94 3.57
C VAL A 218 -17.22 4.43 5.00
N VAL A 219 -16.22 5.12 5.52
CA VAL A 219 -16.32 5.90 6.76
C VAL A 219 -16.46 7.38 6.40
N ARG A 220 -17.51 8.02 6.93
CA ARG A 220 -17.76 9.44 6.73
C ARG A 220 -16.90 10.29 7.65
N LYS A 221 -16.48 11.47 7.17
CA LYS A 221 -15.88 12.48 8.07
C LYS A 221 -16.94 12.97 9.06
N PRO A 222 -16.55 13.26 10.31
CA PRO A 222 -17.46 13.80 11.32
C PRO A 222 -18.20 15.04 10.80
N GLY A 223 -19.53 15.05 10.98
CA GLY A 223 -20.40 16.15 10.55
C GLY A 223 -20.65 16.25 9.04
N MET A 224 -20.08 15.36 8.23
CA MET A 224 -20.32 15.34 6.79
C MET A 224 -21.35 14.30 6.39
N VAL A 225 -22.15 14.63 5.35
CA VAL A 225 -23.16 13.73 4.78
C VAL A 225 -22.75 13.36 3.36
N VAL A 226 -22.70 12.07 3.10
CA VAL A 226 -22.56 11.48 1.78
C VAL A 226 -23.50 10.28 1.67
N THR A 227 -24.17 10.15 0.52
CA THR A 227 -25.09 9.05 0.24
C THR A 227 -24.48 8.11 -0.81
N GLU A 228 -25.09 6.94 -0.99
CA GLU A 228 -24.70 5.99 -2.04
C GLU A 228 -24.79 6.64 -3.42
N GLU A 229 -25.87 7.39 -3.69
CA GLU A 229 -26.09 8.09 -4.95
C GLU A 229 -24.96 9.10 -5.24
N HIS A 230 -24.48 9.82 -4.22
CA HIS A 230 -23.34 10.74 -4.36
C HIS A 230 -22.07 10.01 -4.77
N ILE A 231 -21.78 8.86 -4.15
CA ILE A 231 -20.60 8.03 -4.49
C ILE A 231 -20.75 7.43 -5.89
N HIS A 232 -21.91 6.88 -6.22
CA HIS A 232 -22.17 6.36 -7.57
C HIS A 232 -22.02 7.43 -8.64
N ALA A 233 -22.57 8.62 -8.43
CA ALA A 233 -22.43 9.75 -9.35
C ALA A 233 -20.96 10.18 -9.52
N HIS A 234 -20.20 10.22 -8.41
CA HIS A 234 -18.77 10.57 -8.43
C HIS A 234 -17.93 9.54 -9.20
N CYS A 235 -18.20 8.25 -9.00
CA CYS A 235 -17.50 7.16 -9.68
C CYS A 235 -17.86 7.05 -11.17
N ARG A 236 -19.11 7.40 -11.56
CA ARG A 236 -19.60 7.25 -12.93
C ARG A 236 -18.73 7.94 -13.98
N ASN A 237 -18.18 9.08 -13.66
CA ASN A 237 -17.38 9.89 -14.56
C ASN A 237 -15.86 9.62 -14.46
N ARG A 238 -15.44 8.75 -13.52
CA ARG A 238 -14.03 8.52 -13.22
C ARG A 238 -13.60 7.07 -13.38
N LEU A 239 -14.56 6.14 -13.34
CA LEU A 239 -14.31 4.70 -13.46
C LEU A 239 -15.10 4.12 -14.64
N THR A 240 -14.49 3.17 -15.34
CA THR A 240 -15.20 2.31 -16.31
C THR A 240 -16.28 1.51 -15.63
N SER A 241 -17.30 1.08 -16.36
CA SER A 241 -18.51 0.46 -15.79
C SER A 241 -18.23 -0.71 -14.85
N TYR A 242 -17.36 -1.63 -15.25
CA TYR A 242 -17.03 -2.83 -14.47
C TYR A 242 -16.19 -2.55 -13.20
N LYS A 243 -15.60 -1.35 -13.07
CA LYS A 243 -14.84 -0.92 -11.88
C LYS A 243 -15.69 -0.16 -10.87
N ARG A 244 -16.90 0.23 -11.23
CA ARG A 244 -17.77 1.03 -10.35
C ARG A 244 -18.26 0.19 -9.20
N PRO A 245 -18.32 0.75 -7.98
CA PRO A 245 -18.97 0.07 -6.86
C PRO A 245 -20.40 -0.33 -7.21
N HIS A 246 -20.77 -1.57 -6.96
CA HIS A 246 -22.15 -2.04 -7.04
C HIS A 246 -22.85 -1.91 -5.70
N VAL A 247 -22.11 -2.17 -4.62
CA VAL A 247 -22.59 -2.09 -3.26
C VAL A 247 -21.74 -1.11 -2.48
N ILE A 248 -22.39 -0.22 -1.73
CA ILE A 248 -21.72 0.73 -0.83
C ILE A 248 -22.26 0.50 0.56
N GLU A 249 -21.39 0.30 1.53
CA GLU A 249 -21.75 0.11 2.93
C GLU A 249 -21.08 1.17 3.80
N PHE A 250 -21.88 1.91 4.57
CA PHE A 250 -21.33 2.88 5.50
C PHE A 250 -21.03 2.24 6.85
N ARG A 251 -19.85 2.49 7.38
CA ARG A 251 -19.41 2.03 8.71
C ARG A 251 -18.86 3.19 9.54
N GLU A 252 -18.85 3.01 10.86
CA GLU A 252 -18.21 3.96 11.78
C GLU A 252 -16.68 3.81 11.77
N THR A 253 -16.19 2.58 11.64
CA THR A 253 -14.76 2.25 11.59
C THR A 253 -14.50 1.07 10.64
N LEU A 254 -13.30 0.97 10.14
CA LEU A 254 -12.83 -0.17 9.33
C LEU A 254 -11.81 -1.00 10.11
N PRO A 255 -11.77 -2.33 9.92
CA PRO A 255 -10.81 -3.18 10.60
C PRO A 255 -9.39 -2.87 10.13
N GLN A 256 -8.51 -2.57 11.08
CA GLN A 256 -7.11 -2.23 10.83
C GLN A 256 -6.19 -3.08 11.70
N SER A 257 -4.98 -3.34 11.20
CA SER A 257 -3.90 -3.92 11.98
C SER A 257 -3.38 -2.91 13.01
N THR A 258 -2.55 -3.37 13.95
CA THR A 258 -1.82 -2.51 14.90
C THR A 258 -0.94 -1.44 14.23
N MET A 259 -0.60 -1.65 12.95
CA MET A 259 0.17 -0.71 12.12
C MET A 259 -0.71 0.27 11.33
N GLY A 260 -2.06 0.18 11.46
CA GLY A 260 -3.01 1.03 10.72
C GLY A 260 -3.28 0.58 9.29
N LYS A 261 -2.93 -0.67 8.92
CA LYS A 261 -3.20 -1.22 7.59
C LYS A 261 -4.57 -1.88 7.57
N PHE A 262 -5.41 -1.57 6.58
CA PHE A 262 -6.73 -2.16 6.44
C PHE A 262 -6.66 -3.68 6.25
N LEU A 263 -7.52 -4.39 6.97
CA LEU A 263 -7.61 -5.86 6.96
C LEU A 263 -8.74 -6.31 6.02
N ARG A 264 -8.50 -6.24 4.69
CA ARG A 264 -9.48 -6.65 3.66
C ARG A 264 -9.96 -8.09 3.88
N ARG A 265 -9.09 -8.97 4.37
CA ARG A 265 -9.45 -10.34 4.71
C ARG A 265 -10.63 -10.40 5.70
N VAL A 266 -10.57 -9.60 6.76
CA VAL A 266 -11.65 -9.55 7.78
C VAL A 266 -12.96 -9.10 7.17
N LEU A 267 -12.91 -8.12 6.25
CA LEU A 267 -14.11 -7.65 5.55
C LEU A 267 -14.70 -8.73 4.63
N ARG A 268 -13.87 -9.47 3.89
CA ARG A 268 -14.33 -10.61 3.06
C ARG A 268 -14.93 -11.73 3.90
N GLU A 269 -14.30 -12.10 5.02
CA GLU A 269 -14.83 -13.10 5.94
C GLU A 269 -16.20 -12.72 6.50
N GLN A 270 -16.43 -11.44 6.77
CA GLN A 270 -17.74 -10.93 7.22
C GLN A 270 -18.83 -11.06 6.14
N GLU A 271 -18.47 -10.89 4.86
CA GLU A 271 -19.40 -10.97 3.73
C GLU A 271 -19.73 -12.43 3.35
N THR A 272 -18.73 -13.29 3.37
CA THR A 272 -18.91 -14.69 2.91
C THR A 272 -19.40 -15.63 4.02
N GLY A 273 -19.38 -15.19 5.28
CA GLY A 273 -19.70 -16.03 6.44
C GLY A 273 -18.75 -17.24 6.61
N CYS A 274 -17.67 -17.30 5.84
CA CYS A 274 -16.71 -18.39 5.84
C CYS A 274 -15.30 -17.82 6.09
N PRO A 275 -14.51 -18.32 7.07
CA PRO A 275 -13.12 -17.97 7.19
C PRO A 275 -12.37 -18.41 5.95
N ASP A 276 -11.58 -17.49 5.38
CA ASP A 276 -10.77 -17.71 4.17
C ASP A 276 -9.92 -18.98 4.32
N ALA A 277 -10.17 -19.98 3.47
CA ALA A 277 -9.52 -21.29 3.50
C ALA A 277 -8.01 -21.23 3.20
N SER A 278 -7.46 -20.05 2.86
CA SER A 278 -6.02 -19.84 2.60
C SER A 278 -5.15 -19.79 3.86
N VAL A 279 -5.75 -19.84 5.05
CA VAL A 279 -5.02 -19.91 6.34
C VAL A 279 -5.45 -21.16 7.09
N THR A 280 -4.92 -22.31 6.71
CA THR A 280 -4.91 -23.49 7.58
C THR A 280 -4.07 -23.16 8.82
N ARG A 281 -4.78 -22.94 9.91
CA ARG A 281 -4.44 -23.11 11.31
C ARG A 281 -2.98 -23.42 11.64
N HIS A 282 -2.38 -22.54 12.40
CA HIS A 282 -1.34 -22.93 13.35
C HIS A 282 -1.76 -22.48 14.75
N THR A 283 -2.25 -23.43 15.52
CA THR A 283 -2.09 -23.47 16.99
C THR A 283 -0.69 -23.90 17.31
#